data_6da4573de939caa3ae44c093f9d6410d
#
_entry.id   6da4573de939caa3ae44c093f9d6410d
#
_cell.length_a   1.000
_cell.length_b   1.000
_cell.length_c   1.000
_cell.angle_alpha   90.00
_cell.angle_beta   90.00
_cell.angle_gamma   90.00
#
_symmetry.space_group_name_H-M   'P 1'
#
loop_
_entity.id
_entity.type
_entity.pdbx_description
1 polymer ?
#
loop_
_entity_poly.entity_id
_entity_poly.type
_entity_poly.pdbx_seq_one_letter_code
_entity_poly.pdbx_strand_id
1 'polypeptide(L)'
;MRGFAMVTTPAVASPTVRDTHRTSLNPLVVPERLLLGPGPSNAHPQVIAAMNHQPLGHLDPDYLAMMDEVQELLRYTWQTDNDLTYAIAGTGSAAMEATLANAIEPGDRVLVAVKGYFGHRLVNMAQRYGAEVVTIQKPWGEAFTLEEITAALQTHQPDLMAIVHAETSTGVRQPLEGVGEACRAQGCLLVVDTVTSMGGVPIFLDEWQVDLAYSCSQKGLSCAPGISPFTMGPRAVEKLERRAKPVANWYLDAALLRQYWGSSRVYHHTAPINLTYALREALRLLAEEGLEARWQRHQATAEYLWAGLAELGLSCHVPQEFRLPTLTTVRVPDGVDAKAVGRQLLTDHHIEIGGGLGELAGRVWRIGLMGHNSDPRLVDTLLHALKQVLT
;
A
#
# COMPACT_ATOMS: atom_id res chain seq x y z
N MET A 1 -23.94 -37.70 67.25
CA MET A 1 -22.81 -37.51 66.39
C MET A 1 -23.18 -37.87 64.96
N ARG A 2 -23.42 -36.89 64.10
CA ARG A 2 -23.71 -37.14 62.67
C ARG A 2 -22.35 -37.01 61.91
N GLY A 3 -21.90 -38.13 61.36
CA GLY A 3 -20.68 -38.18 60.55
C GLY A 3 -20.81 -37.37 59.27
N PHE A 4 -19.88 -36.43 59.06
CA PHE A 4 -19.71 -35.73 57.77
C PHE A 4 -19.05 -36.70 56.79
N ALA A 5 -19.79 -37.13 55.78
CA ALA A 5 -19.22 -37.83 54.63
C ALA A 5 -18.37 -36.82 53.82
N MET A 6 -17.05 -37.05 53.74
CA MET A 6 -16.20 -36.31 52.83
C MET A 6 -16.60 -36.62 51.37
N VAL A 7 -17.09 -35.62 50.68
CA VAL A 7 -17.29 -35.69 49.24
C VAL A 7 -15.90 -35.60 48.60
N THR A 8 -15.37 -36.73 48.15
CA THR A 8 -14.14 -36.75 47.32
C THR A 8 -14.47 -36.24 45.93
N THR A 9 -14.02 -35.05 45.60
CA THR A 9 -14.08 -34.55 44.24
C THR A 9 -13.24 -35.47 43.33
N PRO A 10 -13.81 -35.97 42.22
CA PRO A 10 -13.02 -36.80 41.30
C PRO A 10 -11.84 -36.02 40.78
N ALA A 11 -10.63 -36.59 40.82
CA ALA A 11 -9.45 -35.99 40.24
C ALA A 11 -9.66 -35.80 38.74
N VAL A 12 -9.69 -34.54 38.31
CA VAL A 12 -9.71 -34.21 36.88
C VAL A 12 -8.39 -34.71 36.30
N ALA A 13 -8.44 -35.67 35.38
CA ALA A 13 -7.25 -36.17 34.68
C ALA A 13 -6.54 -35.00 34.00
N SER A 14 -5.26 -34.85 34.25
CA SER A 14 -4.45 -33.81 33.60
C SER A 14 -4.51 -34.02 32.09
N PRO A 15 -4.70 -32.93 31.30
CA PRO A 15 -4.74 -33.05 29.85
C PRO A 15 -3.38 -33.55 29.34
N THR A 16 -3.42 -34.54 28.46
CA THR A 16 -2.21 -35.05 27.77
C THR A 16 -1.89 -34.26 26.51
N VAL A 17 -0.61 -34.00 26.28
CA VAL A 17 -0.15 -33.33 25.04
C VAL A 17 -0.47 -34.22 23.83
N ARG A 18 -1.06 -33.63 22.80
CA ARG A 18 -1.33 -34.33 21.53
C ARG A 18 -0.19 -34.06 20.57
N ASP A 19 0.54 -35.09 20.21
CA ASP A 19 1.69 -35.00 19.27
C ASP A 19 1.27 -35.14 17.77
N THR A 20 -0.02 -35.30 17.49
CA THR A 20 -0.55 -35.54 16.12
C THR A 20 -0.19 -34.44 15.10
N HIS A 21 0.07 -33.20 15.54
CA HIS A 21 0.45 -32.07 14.70
C HIS A 21 1.91 -31.65 14.87
N ARG A 22 2.68 -32.39 15.66
CA ARG A 22 4.11 -32.13 15.86
C ARG A 22 4.88 -32.58 14.62
N THR A 23 5.40 -31.62 13.87
CA THR A 23 6.21 -31.87 12.67
C THR A 23 7.65 -31.44 12.91
N SER A 24 8.61 -32.32 12.58
CA SER A 24 10.02 -31.95 12.57
C SER A 24 10.35 -31.29 11.23
N LEU A 25 10.80 -30.04 11.26
CA LEU A 25 11.18 -29.27 10.07
C LEU A 25 12.67 -28.96 10.10
N ASN A 26 13.29 -28.93 8.93
CA ASN A 26 14.63 -28.38 8.78
C ASN A 26 14.63 -26.86 8.99
N PRO A 27 15.78 -26.25 9.32
CA PRO A 27 15.92 -24.80 9.35
C PRO A 27 15.43 -24.18 8.04
N LEU A 28 14.80 -23.00 8.14
CA LEU A 28 14.24 -22.28 7.00
C LEU A 28 15.36 -21.88 6.02
N VAL A 29 15.20 -22.28 4.76
CA VAL A 29 16.00 -21.80 3.62
C VAL A 29 15.06 -21.11 2.64
N VAL A 30 15.32 -19.83 2.37
CA VAL A 30 14.52 -19.02 1.44
C VAL A 30 15.31 -18.85 0.14
N PRO A 31 14.75 -19.20 -1.03
CA PRO A 31 15.40 -18.97 -2.30
C PRO A 31 15.51 -17.47 -2.59
N GLU A 32 16.62 -17.06 -3.16
CA GLU A 32 16.78 -15.68 -3.65
C GLU A 32 15.93 -15.46 -4.90
N ARG A 33 15.24 -14.32 -4.96
CA ARG A 33 14.40 -13.90 -6.08
C ARG A 33 14.56 -12.41 -6.35
N LEU A 34 14.63 -12.06 -7.62
CA LEU A 34 14.51 -10.67 -8.05
C LEU A 34 13.03 -10.35 -8.25
N LEU A 35 12.48 -9.53 -7.34
CA LEU A 35 11.05 -9.21 -7.30
C LEU A 35 10.75 -8.01 -8.20
N LEU A 36 10.57 -8.24 -9.49
CA LEU A 36 10.16 -7.23 -10.47
C LEU A 36 8.66 -7.34 -10.81
N GLY A 37 7.86 -7.79 -9.84
CA GLY A 37 6.40 -7.84 -9.95
C GLY A 37 5.72 -6.59 -9.36
N PRO A 38 4.38 -6.60 -9.27
CA PRO A 38 3.59 -5.47 -8.75
C PRO A 38 3.72 -5.28 -7.23
N GLY A 39 4.69 -5.92 -6.62
CA GLY A 39 4.99 -5.92 -5.19
C GLY A 39 4.53 -7.20 -4.47
N PRO A 40 5.27 -7.58 -3.42
CA PRO A 40 6.34 -6.80 -2.78
C PRO A 40 7.56 -6.58 -3.68
N SER A 41 8.34 -5.52 -3.42
CA SER A 41 9.68 -5.31 -3.97
C SER A 41 10.74 -5.88 -3.03
N ASN A 42 11.98 -6.09 -3.52
CA ASN A 42 13.08 -6.44 -2.64
C ASN A 42 13.34 -5.33 -1.63
N ALA A 43 13.53 -5.70 -0.38
CA ALA A 43 13.93 -4.76 0.66
C ALA A 43 15.43 -4.41 0.50
N HIS A 44 15.77 -3.14 0.80
CA HIS A 44 17.17 -2.71 0.82
C HIS A 44 17.95 -3.49 1.89
N PRO A 45 19.23 -3.87 1.67
CA PRO A 45 20.01 -4.65 2.65
C PRO A 45 20.06 -4.02 4.05
N GLN A 46 20.15 -2.69 4.17
CA GLN A 46 20.11 -1.99 5.47
C GLN A 46 18.75 -2.11 6.14
N VAL A 47 17.66 -2.14 5.39
CA VAL A 47 16.30 -2.37 5.92
C VAL A 47 16.17 -3.79 6.48
N ILE A 48 16.73 -4.79 5.79
CA ILE A 48 16.78 -6.17 6.30
C ILE A 48 17.64 -6.24 7.57
N ALA A 49 18.79 -5.57 7.59
CA ALA A 49 19.66 -5.50 8.76
C ALA A 49 18.93 -4.88 9.98
N ALA A 50 18.16 -3.81 9.76
CA ALA A 50 17.35 -3.18 10.82
C ALA A 50 16.34 -4.14 11.45
N MET A 51 15.73 -5.03 10.65
CA MET A 51 14.77 -6.04 11.15
C MET A 51 15.42 -7.11 12.06
N ASN A 52 16.73 -7.31 11.98
CA ASN A 52 17.43 -8.33 12.75
C ASN A 52 17.81 -7.90 14.17
N HIS A 53 17.55 -6.65 14.55
CA HIS A 53 17.76 -6.21 15.93
C HIS A 53 16.76 -6.85 16.90
N GLN A 54 17.19 -7.03 18.15
CA GLN A 54 16.27 -7.45 19.21
C GLN A 54 15.19 -6.38 19.41
N PRO A 55 13.92 -6.78 19.65
CA PRO A 55 12.86 -5.83 19.88
C PRO A 55 13.04 -5.09 21.22
N LEU A 56 12.82 -3.79 21.22
CA LEU A 56 12.61 -2.98 22.41
C LEU A 56 11.19 -3.16 22.96
N GLY A 57 10.94 -2.69 24.17
CA GLY A 57 9.55 -2.59 24.66
C GLY A 57 8.76 -1.55 23.87
N HIS A 58 7.47 -1.79 23.65
CA HIS A 58 6.61 -0.88 22.89
C HIS A 58 6.32 0.48 23.55
N LEU A 59 6.76 0.66 24.81
CA LEU A 59 6.76 1.94 25.56
C LEU A 59 8.16 2.34 26.00
N ASP A 60 9.20 1.69 25.48
CA ASP A 60 10.58 2.07 25.70
C ASP A 60 10.84 3.48 25.12
N PRO A 61 11.50 4.39 25.85
CA PRO A 61 11.75 5.76 25.38
C PRO A 61 12.47 5.83 24.03
N ASP A 62 13.43 4.95 23.77
CA ASP A 62 14.15 4.92 22.50
C ASP A 62 13.24 4.45 21.35
N TYR A 63 12.34 3.49 21.63
CA TYR A 63 11.34 3.08 20.64
C TYR A 63 10.33 4.19 20.34
N LEU A 64 9.86 4.89 21.37
CA LEU A 64 8.95 6.04 21.19
C LEU A 64 9.60 7.16 20.39
N ALA A 65 10.88 7.44 20.60
CA ALA A 65 11.64 8.39 19.78
C ALA A 65 11.71 7.96 18.30
N MET A 66 11.91 6.66 18.03
CA MET A 66 11.86 6.13 16.65
C MET A 66 10.47 6.26 16.00
N MET A 67 9.39 6.13 16.78
CA MET A 67 8.05 6.41 16.30
C MET A 67 7.88 7.87 15.86
N ASP A 68 8.43 8.82 16.60
CA ASP A 68 8.42 10.25 16.24
C ASP A 68 9.20 10.49 14.95
N GLU A 69 10.40 9.89 14.80
CA GLU A 69 11.17 9.94 13.55
C GLU A 69 10.39 9.38 12.36
N VAL A 70 9.66 8.27 12.55
CA VAL A 70 8.80 7.69 11.49
C VAL A 70 7.72 8.67 11.09
N GLN A 71 7.06 9.36 12.02
CA GLN A 71 6.03 10.36 11.72
C GLN A 71 6.60 11.51 10.88
N GLU A 72 7.75 12.07 11.28
CA GLU A 72 8.41 13.16 10.54
C GLU A 72 8.81 12.72 9.12
N LEU A 73 9.41 11.54 8.98
CA LEU A 73 9.82 11.02 7.68
C LEU A 73 8.63 10.69 6.77
N LEU A 74 7.49 10.27 7.33
CA LEU A 74 6.25 10.07 6.58
C LEU A 74 5.67 11.40 6.10
N ARG A 75 5.65 12.46 6.93
CA ARG A 75 5.26 13.81 6.53
C ARG A 75 6.14 14.31 5.38
N TYR A 76 7.46 14.17 5.52
CA TYR A 76 8.40 14.49 4.46
C TYR A 76 8.08 13.73 3.17
N THR A 77 7.85 12.41 3.24
CA THR A 77 7.61 11.57 2.06
C THR A 77 6.33 11.92 1.33
N TRP A 78 5.30 12.36 2.06
CA TRP A 78 4.01 12.78 1.52
C TRP A 78 3.90 14.29 1.24
N GLN A 79 4.90 15.09 1.66
CA GLN A 79 4.87 16.55 1.58
C GLN A 79 3.59 17.09 2.23
N THR A 80 3.45 16.84 3.54
CA THR A 80 2.30 17.24 4.35
C THR A 80 2.70 17.64 5.77
N ASP A 81 1.97 18.59 6.34
CA ASP A 81 2.07 19.03 7.74
C ASP A 81 1.01 18.36 8.63
N ASN A 82 0.31 17.34 8.15
CA ASN A 82 -0.73 16.66 8.93
C ASN A 82 -0.17 16.06 10.22
N ASP A 83 -0.65 16.54 11.37
CA ASP A 83 -0.27 16.00 12.69
C ASP A 83 -0.58 14.51 12.84
N LEU A 84 -1.77 14.11 12.35
CA LEU A 84 -2.22 12.73 12.41
C LEU A 84 -1.62 11.93 11.26
N THR A 85 -0.30 11.68 11.35
CA THR A 85 0.48 10.90 10.40
C THR A 85 1.27 9.84 11.16
N TYR A 86 1.03 8.56 10.85
CA TYR A 86 1.67 7.43 11.51
C TYR A 86 1.62 6.16 10.65
N ALA A 87 2.12 5.05 11.17
CA ALA A 87 2.08 3.76 10.51
C ALA A 87 1.15 2.78 11.24
N ILE A 88 0.21 2.20 10.50
CA ILE A 88 -0.73 1.17 11.00
C ILE A 88 -0.02 -0.18 11.01
N ALA A 89 -0.16 -0.92 12.11
CA ALA A 89 0.27 -2.31 12.19
C ALA A 89 -0.67 -3.18 11.34
N GLY A 90 -0.24 -3.46 10.11
CA GLY A 90 -1.02 -4.19 9.11
C GLY A 90 -0.50 -3.93 7.70
N THR A 91 -1.01 -4.68 6.73
CA THR A 91 -0.66 -4.50 5.32
C THR A 91 -1.40 -3.31 4.70
N GLY A 92 -1.06 -2.91 3.46
CA GLY A 92 -1.72 -1.80 2.76
C GLY A 92 -3.24 -1.88 2.72
N SER A 93 -3.81 -3.10 2.69
CA SER A 93 -5.27 -3.29 2.80
C SER A 93 -5.82 -2.89 4.17
N ALA A 94 -5.04 -3.07 5.25
CA ALA A 94 -5.44 -2.59 6.57
C ALA A 94 -5.44 -1.05 6.64
N ALA A 95 -4.48 -0.39 5.97
CA ALA A 95 -4.46 1.06 5.90
C ALA A 95 -5.59 1.62 5.02
N MET A 96 -5.91 0.95 3.90
CA MET A 96 -7.10 1.27 3.08
C MET A 96 -8.37 1.16 3.93
N GLU A 97 -8.52 0.07 4.69
CA GLU A 97 -9.67 -0.16 5.56
C GLU A 97 -9.74 0.87 6.69
N ALA A 98 -8.60 1.17 7.35
CA ALA A 98 -8.53 2.22 8.37
C ALA A 98 -8.99 3.58 7.82
N THR A 99 -8.53 3.94 6.62
CA THR A 99 -8.90 5.20 5.99
C THR A 99 -10.41 5.31 5.81
N LEU A 100 -11.04 4.29 5.24
CA LEU A 100 -12.49 4.29 5.01
C LEU A 100 -13.29 4.15 6.30
N ALA A 101 -12.86 3.32 7.26
CA ALA A 101 -13.52 3.15 8.54
C ALA A 101 -13.60 4.45 9.35
N ASN A 102 -12.54 5.27 9.30
CA ASN A 102 -12.47 6.54 10.00
C ASN A 102 -13.19 7.69 9.26
N ALA A 103 -13.23 7.63 7.92
CA ALA A 103 -13.81 8.68 7.10
C ALA A 103 -15.33 8.54 6.89
N ILE A 104 -15.84 7.29 6.87
CA ILE A 104 -17.25 7.00 6.52
C ILE A 104 -18.11 6.82 7.75
N GLU A 105 -19.28 7.44 7.76
CA GLU A 105 -20.42 7.11 8.61
C GLU A 105 -21.53 6.46 7.77
N PRO A 106 -22.33 5.54 8.34
CA PRO A 106 -23.43 4.93 7.60
C PRO A 106 -24.40 5.98 7.02
N GLY A 107 -24.62 5.91 5.71
CA GLY A 107 -25.45 6.87 4.98
C GLY A 107 -24.66 7.97 4.25
N ASP A 108 -23.34 8.11 4.51
CA ASP A 108 -22.49 9.00 3.72
C ASP A 108 -22.52 8.60 2.26
N ARG A 109 -22.59 9.58 1.36
CA ARG A 109 -22.45 9.37 -0.08
C ARG A 109 -20.97 9.40 -0.46
N VAL A 110 -20.47 8.29 -1.03
CA VAL A 110 -19.06 8.14 -1.41
C VAL A 110 -18.95 7.99 -2.93
N LEU A 111 -18.26 8.92 -3.57
CA LEU A 111 -17.89 8.84 -4.99
C LEU A 111 -16.55 8.12 -5.12
N VAL A 112 -16.52 7.01 -5.87
CA VAL A 112 -15.28 6.30 -6.15
C VAL A 112 -14.95 6.37 -7.65
N ALA A 113 -13.75 6.90 -7.97
CA ALA A 113 -13.23 6.92 -9.33
C ALA A 113 -12.51 5.59 -9.64
N VAL A 114 -13.15 4.75 -10.45
CA VAL A 114 -12.72 3.38 -10.73
C VAL A 114 -12.08 3.29 -12.13
N LYS A 115 -10.80 2.92 -12.17
CA LYS A 115 -10.03 2.67 -13.39
C LYS A 115 -9.14 1.41 -13.29
N GLY A 116 -9.48 0.53 -12.33
CA GLY A 116 -8.74 -0.71 -12.07
C GLY A 116 -9.26 -1.46 -10.86
N TYR A 117 -8.56 -2.54 -10.54
CA TYR A 117 -8.94 -3.47 -9.48
C TYR A 117 -9.00 -2.83 -8.08
N PHE A 118 -8.08 -1.90 -7.78
CA PHE A 118 -8.02 -1.29 -6.45
C PHE A 118 -9.11 -0.22 -6.27
N GLY A 119 -9.55 0.44 -7.34
CA GLY A 119 -10.76 1.25 -7.32
C GLY A 119 -12.00 0.41 -6.93
N HIS A 120 -12.17 -0.78 -7.50
CA HIS A 120 -13.26 -1.70 -7.09
C HIS A 120 -13.13 -2.16 -5.63
N ARG A 121 -11.91 -2.31 -5.10
CA ARG A 121 -11.72 -2.64 -3.69
C ARG A 121 -12.19 -1.52 -2.77
N LEU A 122 -11.94 -0.25 -3.13
CA LEU A 122 -12.47 0.92 -2.42
C LEU A 122 -14.00 0.89 -2.38
N VAL A 123 -14.66 0.60 -3.52
CA VAL A 123 -16.12 0.43 -3.58
C VAL A 123 -16.60 -0.64 -2.59
N ASN A 124 -15.99 -1.83 -2.64
CA ASN A 124 -16.40 -2.94 -1.77
C ASN A 124 -16.25 -2.62 -0.27
N MET A 125 -15.13 -1.95 0.10
CA MET A 125 -14.92 -1.56 1.49
C MET A 125 -15.88 -0.45 1.93
N ALA A 126 -16.08 0.60 1.11
CA ALA A 126 -16.99 1.69 1.43
C ALA A 126 -18.43 1.19 1.68
N GLN A 127 -18.91 0.27 0.84
CA GLN A 127 -20.23 -0.36 1.02
C GLN A 127 -20.35 -1.11 2.35
N ARG A 128 -19.27 -1.79 2.80
CA ARG A 128 -19.25 -2.50 4.09
C ARG A 128 -19.38 -1.57 5.30
N TYR A 129 -18.91 -0.33 5.17
CA TYR A 129 -19.08 0.71 6.19
C TYR A 129 -20.42 1.47 6.09
N GLY A 130 -21.32 1.01 5.21
CA GLY A 130 -22.68 1.54 5.09
C GLY A 130 -22.81 2.78 4.23
N ALA A 131 -21.82 3.07 3.37
CA ALA A 131 -21.89 4.20 2.45
C ALA A 131 -22.87 3.95 1.29
N GLU A 132 -23.50 5.03 0.82
CA GLU A 132 -24.16 5.10 -0.48
C GLU A 132 -23.10 5.34 -1.56
N VAL A 133 -22.60 4.24 -2.17
CA VAL A 133 -21.48 4.34 -3.11
C VAL A 133 -21.97 4.63 -4.52
N VAL A 134 -21.44 5.72 -5.09
CA VAL A 134 -21.56 6.09 -6.50
C VAL A 134 -20.19 5.89 -7.18
N THR A 135 -20.17 5.44 -8.42
CA THR A 135 -18.92 5.22 -9.16
C THR A 135 -18.90 6.00 -10.48
N ILE A 136 -17.75 6.58 -10.80
CA ILE A 136 -17.39 6.92 -12.18
C ILE A 136 -16.33 5.92 -12.64
N GLN A 137 -16.38 5.55 -13.90
CA GLN A 137 -15.54 4.46 -14.44
C GLN A 137 -14.82 4.87 -15.72
N LYS A 138 -13.60 4.39 -15.88
CA LYS A 138 -12.80 4.48 -17.10
C LYS A 138 -12.39 3.09 -17.56
N PRO A 139 -12.18 2.90 -18.86
CA PRO A 139 -11.48 1.72 -19.38
C PRO A 139 -10.13 1.54 -18.67
N TRP A 140 -9.77 0.29 -18.40
CA TRP A 140 -8.51 -0.03 -17.72
C TRP A 140 -7.32 0.34 -18.61
N GLY A 141 -6.53 1.28 -18.17
CA GLY A 141 -5.41 1.88 -18.92
C GLY A 141 -5.59 3.38 -19.17
N GLU A 142 -6.74 3.95 -18.84
CA GLU A 142 -7.02 5.39 -18.97
C GLU A 142 -7.04 6.10 -17.62
N ALA A 143 -6.82 7.42 -17.62
CA ALA A 143 -6.94 8.30 -16.44
C ALA A 143 -8.17 9.20 -16.59
N PHE A 144 -8.73 9.65 -15.47
CA PHE A 144 -9.76 10.68 -15.43
C PHE A 144 -9.15 12.06 -15.67
N THR A 145 -9.87 12.93 -16.38
CA THR A 145 -9.55 14.35 -16.43
C THR A 145 -10.15 15.09 -15.24
N LEU A 146 -9.63 16.28 -14.94
CA LEU A 146 -10.16 17.13 -13.87
C LEU A 146 -11.63 17.52 -14.14
N GLU A 147 -11.98 17.77 -15.41
CA GLU A 147 -13.34 18.13 -15.83
C GLU A 147 -14.33 16.97 -15.55
N GLU A 148 -13.96 15.74 -15.84
CA GLU A 148 -14.80 14.57 -15.57
C GLU A 148 -15.04 14.38 -14.07
N ILE A 149 -13.99 14.55 -13.27
CA ILE A 149 -14.09 14.47 -11.80
C ILE A 149 -14.98 15.60 -11.28
N THR A 150 -14.76 16.83 -11.74
CA THR A 150 -15.52 18.01 -11.30
C THR A 150 -17.02 17.87 -11.66
N ALA A 151 -17.33 17.41 -12.86
CA ALA A 151 -18.71 17.16 -13.27
C ALA A 151 -19.38 16.08 -12.41
N ALA A 152 -18.65 15.03 -12.04
CA ALA A 152 -19.17 13.98 -11.17
C ALA A 152 -19.42 14.49 -9.76
N LEU A 153 -18.50 15.29 -9.19
CA LEU A 153 -18.66 15.92 -7.88
C LEU A 153 -19.91 16.83 -7.83
N GLN A 154 -20.11 17.65 -8.87
CA GLN A 154 -21.30 18.52 -8.98
C GLN A 154 -22.60 17.73 -9.12
N THR A 155 -22.59 16.64 -9.90
CA THR A 155 -23.78 15.82 -10.15
C THR A 155 -24.21 15.02 -8.92
N HIS A 156 -23.24 14.45 -8.19
CA HIS A 156 -23.52 13.50 -7.12
C HIS A 156 -23.43 14.10 -5.73
N GLN A 157 -22.76 15.25 -5.57
CA GLN A 157 -22.59 15.94 -4.29
C GLN A 157 -22.19 14.99 -3.14
N PRO A 158 -21.06 14.26 -3.27
CA PRO A 158 -20.66 13.27 -2.29
C PRO A 158 -20.06 13.93 -1.03
N ASP A 159 -20.17 13.24 0.12
CA ASP A 159 -19.48 13.61 1.36
C ASP A 159 -17.98 13.27 1.28
N LEU A 160 -17.64 12.25 0.48
CA LEU A 160 -16.27 11.76 0.32
C LEU A 160 -16.04 11.28 -1.11
N MET A 161 -14.89 11.63 -1.67
CA MET A 161 -14.38 11.07 -2.92
C MET A 161 -13.14 10.20 -2.63
N ALA A 162 -13.08 9.00 -3.23
CA ALA A 162 -11.92 8.12 -3.15
C ALA A 162 -11.36 7.82 -4.55
N ILE A 163 -10.03 7.95 -4.69
CA ILE A 163 -9.33 7.73 -5.95
C ILE A 163 -7.97 7.08 -5.74
N VAL A 164 -7.57 6.19 -6.66
CA VAL A 164 -6.23 5.57 -6.68
C VAL A 164 -5.30 6.44 -7.52
N HIS A 165 -4.23 6.99 -6.89
CA HIS A 165 -3.22 7.78 -7.60
C HIS A 165 -2.39 6.91 -8.55
N ALA A 166 -1.95 5.76 -8.11
CA ALA A 166 -1.13 4.81 -8.88
C ALA A 166 -1.80 3.43 -8.92
N GLU A 167 -2.58 3.17 -9.97
CA GLU A 167 -3.35 1.93 -10.08
C GLU A 167 -2.48 0.75 -10.48
N THR A 168 -2.15 -0.10 -9.51
CA THR A 168 -1.22 -1.24 -9.66
C THR A 168 -1.72 -2.30 -10.64
N SER A 169 -3.04 -2.41 -10.85
CA SER A 169 -3.62 -3.40 -11.75
C SER A 169 -3.46 -3.03 -13.22
N THR A 170 -3.33 -1.72 -13.51
CA THR A 170 -3.29 -1.20 -14.88
C THR A 170 -2.01 -0.47 -15.24
N GLY A 171 -1.24 0.03 -14.25
CA GLY A 171 -0.05 0.85 -14.47
C GLY A 171 -0.37 2.32 -14.79
N VAL A 172 -1.56 2.79 -14.45
CA VAL A 172 -1.99 4.18 -14.69
C VAL A 172 -1.58 5.06 -13.51
N ARG A 173 -0.92 6.17 -13.79
CA ARG A 173 -0.75 7.30 -12.90
C ARG A 173 -1.88 8.31 -13.14
N GLN A 174 -2.69 8.58 -12.12
CA GLN A 174 -3.78 9.54 -12.15
C GLN A 174 -3.28 10.94 -11.79
N PRO A 175 -3.43 11.95 -12.64
CA PRO A 175 -3.22 13.36 -12.24
C PRO A 175 -4.17 13.75 -11.12
N LEU A 176 -3.65 14.46 -10.10
CA LEU A 176 -4.43 14.88 -8.91
C LEU A 176 -4.49 16.40 -8.75
N GLU A 177 -3.76 17.14 -9.54
CA GLU A 177 -3.75 18.61 -9.53
C GLU A 177 -5.19 19.15 -9.72
N GLY A 178 -5.64 20.01 -8.81
CA GLY A 178 -6.98 20.60 -8.80
C GLY A 178 -8.11 19.72 -8.27
N VAL A 179 -7.89 18.40 -8.08
CA VAL A 179 -8.95 17.48 -7.60
C VAL A 179 -9.40 17.83 -6.18
N GLY A 180 -8.46 18.12 -5.27
CA GLY A 180 -8.79 18.49 -3.90
C GLY A 180 -9.50 19.86 -3.83
N GLU A 181 -9.13 20.81 -4.67
CA GLU A 181 -9.85 22.09 -4.79
C GLU A 181 -11.30 21.87 -5.23
N ALA A 182 -11.51 21.02 -6.27
CA ALA A 182 -12.84 20.66 -6.72
C ALA A 182 -13.66 19.94 -5.64
N CYS A 183 -13.05 19.06 -4.86
CA CYS A 183 -13.70 18.41 -3.71
C CYS A 183 -14.08 19.43 -2.63
N ARG A 184 -13.18 20.34 -2.25
CA ARG A 184 -13.44 21.39 -1.24
C ARG A 184 -14.57 22.31 -1.65
N ALA A 185 -14.65 22.67 -2.93
CA ALA A 185 -15.73 23.51 -3.46
C ALA A 185 -17.13 22.89 -3.28
N GLN A 186 -17.20 21.56 -3.12
CA GLN A 186 -18.45 20.82 -2.87
C GLN A 186 -18.59 20.35 -1.41
N GLY A 187 -17.70 20.75 -0.49
CA GLY A 187 -17.69 20.28 0.90
C GLY A 187 -17.25 18.82 1.06
N CYS A 188 -16.80 18.18 0.00
CA CYS A 188 -16.37 16.79 -0.07
C CYS A 188 -14.96 16.59 0.51
N LEU A 189 -14.71 15.47 1.21
CA LEU A 189 -13.35 15.04 1.58
C LEU A 189 -12.71 14.23 0.46
N LEU A 190 -11.40 14.42 0.24
CA LEU A 190 -10.62 13.64 -0.73
C LEU A 190 -9.78 12.57 -0.05
N VAL A 191 -10.00 11.31 -0.43
CA VAL A 191 -9.18 10.14 -0.05
C VAL A 191 -8.34 9.71 -1.24
N VAL A 192 -7.03 9.56 -1.03
CA VAL A 192 -6.08 9.13 -2.06
C VAL A 192 -5.34 7.85 -1.65
N ASP A 193 -5.46 6.82 -2.49
CA ASP A 193 -4.60 5.64 -2.41
C ASP A 193 -3.22 5.98 -3.02
N THR A 194 -2.18 5.98 -2.19
CA THR A 194 -0.80 6.22 -2.60
C THR A 194 0.07 4.96 -2.52
N VAL A 195 -0.54 3.78 -2.45
CA VAL A 195 0.16 2.50 -2.25
C VAL A 195 1.30 2.28 -3.24
N THR A 196 1.09 2.54 -4.51
CA THR A 196 2.12 2.27 -5.54
C THR A 196 2.86 3.53 -6.00
N SER A 197 2.43 4.70 -5.55
CA SER A 197 3.09 5.99 -5.85
C SER A 197 4.10 6.41 -4.79
N MET A 198 3.84 6.13 -3.50
CA MET A 198 4.70 6.59 -2.40
C MET A 198 6.15 6.13 -2.57
N GLY A 199 7.06 7.10 -2.53
CA GLY A 199 8.51 6.87 -2.68
C GLY A 199 8.99 6.59 -4.10
N GLY A 200 8.12 6.66 -5.13
CA GLY A 200 8.53 6.39 -6.51
C GLY A 200 8.06 7.43 -7.53
N VAL A 201 7.03 8.22 -7.21
CA VAL A 201 6.56 9.34 -8.03
C VAL A 201 6.21 10.52 -7.14
N PRO A 202 6.15 11.75 -7.68
CA PRO A 202 5.78 12.95 -6.92
C PRO A 202 4.44 12.79 -6.21
N ILE A 203 4.40 13.20 -4.94
CA ILE A 203 3.19 13.31 -4.12
C ILE A 203 3.31 14.60 -3.30
N PHE A 204 2.28 15.43 -3.34
CA PHE A 204 2.19 16.72 -2.64
C PHE A 204 0.81 16.83 -2.00
N LEU A 205 0.59 16.14 -0.85
CA LEU A 205 -0.75 16.03 -0.27
C LEU A 205 -1.35 17.37 0.11
N ASP A 206 -0.56 18.29 0.67
CA ASP A 206 -1.04 19.60 1.09
C ASP A 206 -1.35 20.49 -0.12
N GLU A 207 -0.47 20.52 -1.13
CA GLU A 207 -0.69 21.26 -2.37
C GLU A 207 -1.92 20.73 -3.12
N TRP A 208 -2.09 19.41 -3.18
CA TRP A 208 -3.24 18.78 -3.80
C TRP A 208 -4.48 18.76 -2.90
N GLN A 209 -4.40 19.33 -1.72
CA GLN A 209 -5.50 19.45 -0.74
C GLN A 209 -6.16 18.10 -0.41
N VAL A 210 -5.36 17.06 -0.27
CA VAL A 210 -5.83 15.71 0.10
C VAL A 210 -6.15 15.67 1.59
N ASP A 211 -7.33 15.13 1.93
CA ASP A 211 -7.78 15.05 3.33
C ASP A 211 -7.33 13.76 4.03
N LEU A 212 -7.26 12.64 3.31
CA LEU A 212 -6.77 11.37 3.83
C LEU A 212 -5.94 10.66 2.75
N ALA A 213 -4.83 10.05 3.19
CA ALA A 213 -4.06 9.17 2.33
C ALA A 213 -3.51 7.96 3.10
N TYR A 214 -3.27 6.90 2.38
CA TYR A 214 -2.63 5.70 2.89
C TYR A 214 -1.66 5.11 1.87
N SER A 215 -0.73 4.30 2.39
CA SER A 215 0.22 3.58 1.56
C SER A 215 0.54 2.20 2.15
N CYS A 216 1.66 1.61 1.74
CA CYS A 216 2.22 0.41 2.33
C CYS A 216 3.75 0.40 2.27
N SER A 217 4.38 -0.43 3.08
CA SER A 217 5.84 -0.49 3.19
C SER A 217 6.52 -1.26 2.03
N GLN A 218 5.83 -2.24 1.42
CA GLN A 218 6.43 -3.22 0.51
C GLN A 218 6.50 -2.81 -0.97
N LYS A 219 6.19 -1.56 -1.29
CA LYS A 219 6.24 -1.00 -2.66
C LYS A 219 7.45 -0.07 -2.81
N GLY A 220 7.23 1.19 -3.16
CA GLY A 220 8.28 2.17 -3.37
C GLY A 220 9.17 2.45 -2.16
N LEU A 221 8.76 2.09 -0.95
CA LEU A 221 9.59 2.19 0.26
C LEU A 221 10.60 1.03 0.40
N SER A 222 10.46 -0.06 -0.36
CA SER A 222 11.36 -1.23 -0.31
C SER A 222 11.60 -1.78 1.11
N CYS A 223 10.49 -1.95 1.84
CA CYS A 223 10.46 -2.50 3.19
C CYS A 223 9.62 -3.78 3.20
N ALA A 224 9.72 -4.59 4.25
CA ALA A 224 8.87 -5.76 4.43
C ALA A 224 7.38 -5.36 4.58
N PRO A 225 6.43 -6.18 4.07
CA PRO A 225 5.00 -5.95 4.29
C PRO A 225 4.61 -6.16 5.77
N GLY A 226 3.55 -5.47 6.22
CA GLY A 226 3.00 -5.66 7.56
C GLY A 226 2.98 -4.39 8.42
N ILE A 227 3.45 -3.28 7.88
CA ILE A 227 3.31 -1.93 8.45
C ILE A 227 2.96 -0.96 7.32
N SER A 228 2.01 -0.06 7.54
CA SER A 228 1.44 0.74 6.45
C SER A 228 1.25 2.20 6.85
N PRO A 229 1.84 3.15 6.11
CA PRO A 229 1.65 4.57 6.30
C PRO A 229 0.19 5.00 6.17
N PHE A 230 -0.21 5.95 7.03
CA PHE A 230 -1.55 6.53 7.09
C PHE A 230 -1.47 8.00 7.53
N THR A 231 -2.30 8.86 6.94
CA THR A 231 -2.40 10.28 7.32
C THR A 231 -3.83 10.80 7.19
N MET A 232 -4.21 11.70 8.10
CA MET A 232 -5.46 12.45 8.08
C MET A 232 -5.18 13.93 8.28
N GLY A 233 -5.71 14.74 7.37
CA GLY A 233 -5.69 16.19 7.46
C GLY A 233 -6.76 16.76 8.41
N PRO A 234 -6.70 18.07 8.73
CA PRO A 234 -7.56 18.69 9.72
C PRO A 234 -9.06 18.51 9.48
N ARG A 235 -9.53 18.60 8.22
CA ARG A 235 -10.95 18.43 7.87
C ARG A 235 -11.45 17.00 8.15
N ALA A 236 -10.61 16.00 7.87
CA ALA A 236 -10.94 14.61 8.15
C ALA A 236 -10.91 14.32 9.65
N VAL A 237 -9.98 14.92 10.39
CA VAL A 237 -9.93 14.86 11.87
C VAL A 237 -11.17 15.50 12.47
N GLU A 238 -11.61 16.65 11.99
CA GLU A 238 -12.84 17.31 12.42
C GLU A 238 -14.07 16.43 12.21
N LYS A 239 -14.18 15.75 11.05
CA LYS A 239 -15.25 14.77 10.81
C LYS A 239 -15.16 13.61 11.79
N LEU A 240 -13.98 13.06 12.03
CA LEU A 240 -13.76 11.96 12.99
C LEU A 240 -14.21 12.36 14.41
N GLU A 241 -13.90 13.57 14.87
CA GLU A 241 -14.25 14.07 16.21
C GLU A 241 -15.74 14.36 16.39
N ARG A 242 -16.43 14.69 15.30
CA ARG A 242 -17.89 14.96 15.29
C ARG A 242 -18.74 13.71 15.13
N ARG A 243 -18.13 12.53 14.95
CA ARG A 243 -18.88 11.28 14.74
C ARG A 243 -19.91 11.05 15.85
N ALA A 244 -21.12 10.67 15.46
CA ALA A 244 -22.17 10.32 16.41
C ALA A 244 -21.91 8.97 17.12
N LYS A 245 -21.15 8.08 16.46
CA LYS A 245 -20.79 6.77 16.99
C LYS A 245 -19.28 6.54 16.82
N PRO A 246 -18.64 5.79 17.74
CA PRO A 246 -17.24 5.38 17.57
C PRO A 246 -17.03 4.66 16.23
N VAL A 247 -15.80 4.68 15.74
CA VAL A 247 -15.39 3.91 14.56
C VAL A 247 -15.72 2.43 14.78
N ALA A 248 -16.34 1.77 13.82
CA ALA A 248 -16.81 0.40 13.96
C ALA A 248 -15.67 -0.63 14.17
N ASN A 249 -14.46 -0.30 13.76
CA ASN A 249 -13.28 -1.12 13.91
C ASN A 249 -12.37 -0.54 15.01
N TRP A 250 -12.42 -1.12 16.23
CA TRP A 250 -11.63 -0.64 17.37
C TRP A 250 -10.12 -0.58 17.09
N TYR A 251 -9.57 -1.61 16.43
CA TYR A 251 -8.13 -1.70 16.18
C TYR A 251 -7.60 -0.63 15.23
N LEU A 252 -8.43 -0.20 14.27
CA LEU A 252 -8.09 0.81 13.26
C LEU A 252 -8.67 2.19 13.57
N ASP A 253 -9.22 2.40 14.76
CA ASP A 253 -9.77 3.69 15.18
C ASP A 253 -8.65 4.73 15.35
N ALA A 254 -8.62 5.72 14.47
CA ALA A 254 -7.61 6.77 14.48
C ALA A 254 -7.68 7.65 15.73
N ALA A 255 -8.85 7.79 16.37
CA ALA A 255 -8.98 8.52 17.62
C ALA A 255 -8.26 7.82 18.79
N LEU A 256 -8.20 6.49 18.76
CA LEU A 256 -7.44 5.70 19.72
C LEU A 256 -5.95 5.63 19.36
N LEU A 257 -5.64 5.39 18.08
CA LEU A 257 -4.27 5.26 17.58
C LEU A 257 -3.47 6.56 17.78
N ARG A 258 -4.07 7.74 17.58
CA ARG A 258 -3.40 9.01 17.82
C ARG A 258 -2.98 9.22 19.28
N GLN A 259 -3.61 8.55 20.24
CA GLN A 259 -3.21 8.62 21.64
C GLN A 259 -1.92 7.81 21.89
N TYR A 260 -1.70 6.75 21.15
CA TYR A 260 -0.48 5.94 21.22
C TYR A 260 0.67 6.59 20.43
N TRP A 261 0.42 7.08 19.25
CA TRP A 261 1.41 7.74 18.40
C TRP A 261 1.70 9.19 18.82
N GLY A 262 0.77 9.86 19.50
CA GLY A 262 0.90 11.23 19.98
C GLY A 262 1.62 11.30 21.36
N SER A 263 1.74 12.51 21.90
CA SER A 263 2.49 12.80 23.14
C SER A 263 1.97 12.07 24.39
N SER A 264 0.70 11.66 24.42
CA SER A 264 0.11 10.96 25.57
C SER A 264 0.58 9.52 25.73
N ARG A 265 1.08 8.89 24.68
CA ARG A 265 1.63 7.51 24.66
C ARG A 265 0.76 6.46 25.35
N VAL A 266 -0.55 6.60 25.22
CA VAL A 266 -1.51 5.65 25.80
C VAL A 266 -1.41 4.32 25.05
N TYR A 267 -1.19 3.23 25.78
CA TYR A 267 -1.09 1.89 25.19
C TYR A 267 -2.35 1.53 24.41
N HIS A 268 -2.17 1.14 23.17
CA HIS A 268 -3.22 0.63 22.30
C HIS A 268 -2.97 -0.84 21.93
N HIS A 269 -1.80 -1.17 21.44
CA HIS A 269 -1.41 -2.53 21.04
C HIS A 269 0.10 -2.70 21.17
N THR A 270 0.57 -3.94 21.22
CA THR A 270 2.00 -4.19 21.08
C THR A 270 2.41 -3.98 19.63
N ALA A 271 3.14 -2.91 19.38
CA ALA A 271 3.56 -2.52 18.05
C ALA A 271 4.46 -3.59 17.38
N PRO A 272 4.46 -3.68 16.05
CA PRO A 272 5.36 -4.56 15.30
C PRO A 272 6.78 -3.95 15.28
N ILE A 273 7.51 -4.05 16.38
CA ILE A 273 8.77 -3.35 16.68
C ILE A 273 9.78 -3.45 15.52
N ASN A 274 10.09 -4.68 15.09
CA ASN A 274 11.08 -4.91 14.04
C ASN A 274 10.63 -4.36 12.66
N LEU A 275 9.32 -4.33 12.38
CA LEU A 275 8.79 -3.69 11.18
C LEU A 275 8.84 -2.17 11.28
N THR A 276 8.71 -1.60 12.48
CA THR A 276 8.91 -0.16 12.70
C THR A 276 10.36 0.23 12.47
N TYR A 277 11.33 -0.58 12.94
CA TYR A 277 12.76 -0.39 12.61
C TYR A 277 13.00 -0.40 11.11
N ALA A 278 12.43 -1.40 10.41
CA ALA A 278 12.55 -1.53 8.97
C ALA A 278 11.95 -0.33 8.23
N LEU A 279 10.76 0.12 8.63
CA LEU A 279 10.11 1.29 8.03
C LEU A 279 10.91 2.57 8.26
N ARG A 280 11.38 2.79 9.50
CA ARG A 280 12.24 3.93 9.86
C ARG A 280 13.48 3.96 8.97
N GLU A 281 14.14 2.82 8.79
CA GLU A 281 15.36 2.74 7.98
C GLU A 281 15.07 2.94 6.48
N ALA A 282 13.96 2.39 5.98
CA ALA A 282 13.52 2.61 4.60
C ALA A 282 13.23 4.09 4.31
N LEU A 283 12.58 4.77 5.24
CA LEU A 283 12.28 6.20 5.16
C LEU A 283 13.55 7.06 5.30
N ARG A 284 14.49 6.67 6.18
CA ARG A 284 15.80 7.33 6.31
C ARG A 284 16.58 7.29 5.00
N LEU A 285 16.65 6.13 4.36
CA LEU A 285 17.32 5.95 3.07
C LEU A 285 16.65 6.79 1.96
N LEU A 286 15.33 6.87 1.99
CA LEU A 286 14.57 7.71 1.07
C LEU A 286 14.91 9.19 1.29
N ALA A 287 14.94 9.64 2.53
CA ALA A 287 15.27 11.02 2.88
C ALA A 287 16.73 11.37 2.55
N GLU A 288 17.66 10.43 2.73
CA GLU A 288 19.07 10.59 2.37
C GLU A 288 19.27 10.72 0.86
N GLU A 289 18.54 9.95 0.05
CA GLU A 289 18.52 10.09 -1.42
C GLU A 289 17.87 11.41 -1.86
N GLY A 290 16.85 11.86 -1.14
CA GLY A 290 16.02 13.00 -1.47
C GLY A 290 14.90 12.65 -2.47
N LEU A 291 13.72 13.27 -2.28
CA LEU A 291 12.51 12.96 -3.05
C LEU A 291 12.69 13.19 -4.55
N GLU A 292 13.22 14.36 -4.93
CA GLU A 292 13.39 14.72 -6.33
C GLU A 292 14.36 13.77 -7.06
N ALA A 293 15.51 13.48 -6.46
CA ALA A 293 16.48 12.55 -7.02
C ALA A 293 15.88 11.14 -7.16
N ARG A 294 15.10 10.72 -6.16
CA ARG A 294 14.45 9.43 -6.17
C ARG A 294 13.37 9.32 -7.25
N TRP A 295 12.54 10.34 -7.43
CA TRP A 295 11.53 10.39 -8.49
C TRP A 295 12.17 10.40 -9.88
N GLN A 296 13.23 11.20 -10.08
CA GLN A 296 14.01 11.24 -11.33
C GLN A 296 14.61 9.87 -11.66
N ARG A 297 15.18 9.18 -10.66
CA ARG A 297 15.71 7.82 -10.85
C ARG A 297 14.63 6.84 -11.28
N HIS A 298 13.44 6.86 -10.65
CA HIS A 298 12.33 5.99 -11.05
C HIS A 298 11.86 6.30 -12.46
N GLN A 299 11.72 7.56 -12.81
CA GLN A 299 11.32 7.99 -14.16
C GLN A 299 12.33 7.53 -15.20
N ALA A 300 13.62 7.83 -15.00
CA ALA A 300 14.67 7.44 -15.94
C ALA A 300 14.80 5.92 -16.11
N THR A 301 14.68 5.16 -14.99
CA THR A 301 14.73 3.70 -15.05
C THR A 301 13.50 3.10 -15.76
N ALA A 302 12.32 3.71 -15.59
CA ALA A 302 11.12 3.28 -16.30
C ALA A 302 11.20 3.58 -17.80
N GLU A 303 11.69 4.74 -18.18
CA GLU A 303 11.91 5.10 -19.59
C GLU A 303 12.93 4.15 -20.26
N TYR A 304 13.98 3.77 -19.55
CA TYR A 304 14.94 2.77 -20.00
C TYR A 304 14.26 1.42 -20.22
N LEU A 305 13.41 0.97 -19.30
CA LEU A 305 12.61 -0.25 -19.48
C LEU A 305 11.68 -0.14 -20.69
N TRP A 306 10.97 0.98 -20.87
CA TRP A 306 10.03 1.15 -21.99
C TRP A 306 10.72 1.10 -23.33
N ALA A 307 11.92 1.71 -23.45
CA ALA A 307 12.74 1.64 -24.66
C ALA A 307 13.18 0.19 -24.94
N GLY A 308 13.74 -0.51 -23.95
CA GLY A 308 14.16 -1.91 -24.13
C GLY A 308 13.01 -2.88 -24.44
N LEU A 309 11.81 -2.67 -23.89
CA LEU A 309 10.61 -3.44 -24.24
C LEU A 309 10.24 -3.21 -25.71
N ALA A 310 10.29 -1.96 -26.18
CA ALA A 310 10.01 -1.64 -27.58
C ALA A 310 11.00 -2.29 -28.56
N GLU A 311 12.29 -2.37 -28.19
CA GLU A 311 13.31 -3.10 -28.97
C GLU A 311 13.03 -4.61 -29.05
N LEU A 312 12.38 -5.18 -28.04
CA LEU A 312 11.90 -6.57 -28.05
C LEU A 312 10.56 -6.75 -28.78
N GLY A 313 10.00 -5.68 -29.38
CA GLY A 313 8.70 -5.73 -30.04
C GLY A 313 7.51 -5.76 -29.07
N LEU A 314 7.74 -5.48 -27.78
CA LEU A 314 6.71 -5.45 -26.74
C LEU A 314 6.14 -4.04 -26.58
N SER A 315 4.84 -3.93 -26.33
CA SER A 315 4.16 -2.64 -26.16
C SER A 315 3.60 -2.46 -24.75
N CYS A 316 3.69 -1.24 -24.23
CA CYS A 316 3.02 -0.86 -22.98
C CYS A 316 1.51 -0.77 -23.21
N HIS A 317 0.73 -1.15 -22.18
CA HIS A 317 -0.74 -1.07 -22.22
C HIS A 317 -1.26 0.36 -22.06
N VAL A 318 -0.58 1.15 -21.21
CA VAL A 318 -1.00 2.52 -20.86
C VAL A 318 -0.38 3.55 -21.81
N PRO A 319 -1.14 4.57 -22.26
CA PRO A 319 -0.60 5.72 -23.00
C PRO A 319 0.56 6.39 -22.27
N GLN A 320 1.54 6.91 -23.01
CA GLN A 320 2.81 7.38 -22.45
C GLN A 320 2.64 8.44 -21.34
N GLU A 321 1.71 9.36 -21.53
CA GLU A 321 1.43 10.46 -20.59
C GLU A 321 0.91 10.00 -19.21
N PHE A 322 0.28 8.81 -19.18
CA PHE A 322 -0.31 8.25 -17.95
C PHE A 322 0.47 7.04 -17.40
N ARG A 323 1.61 6.69 -18.01
CA ARG A 323 2.41 5.57 -17.51
C ARG A 323 2.95 5.84 -16.12
N LEU A 324 2.86 4.83 -15.29
CA LEU A 324 3.36 4.85 -13.92
C LEU A 324 4.82 4.37 -13.89
N PRO A 325 5.79 5.21 -13.48
CA PRO A 325 7.20 4.80 -13.42
C PRO A 325 7.48 3.61 -12.50
N THR A 326 6.75 3.47 -11.41
CA THR A 326 6.94 2.36 -10.47
C THR A 326 6.36 1.04 -10.96
N LEU A 327 5.45 1.05 -11.95
CA LEU A 327 4.83 -0.16 -12.49
C LEU A 327 4.46 -0.01 -13.96
N THR A 328 5.04 -0.84 -14.79
CA THR A 328 4.74 -0.94 -16.22
C THR A 328 3.84 -2.14 -16.51
N THR A 329 2.74 -1.91 -17.23
CA THR A 329 1.88 -2.98 -17.76
C THR A 329 2.24 -3.21 -19.22
N VAL A 330 2.66 -4.42 -19.55
CA VAL A 330 3.13 -4.83 -20.89
C VAL A 330 2.12 -5.76 -21.52
N ARG A 331 1.71 -5.50 -22.74
CA ARG A 331 0.79 -6.38 -23.49
C ARG A 331 1.48 -7.70 -23.84
N VAL A 332 0.78 -8.79 -23.60
CA VAL A 332 1.24 -10.12 -24.02
C VAL A 332 1.01 -10.23 -25.53
N PRO A 333 2.02 -10.62 -26.32
CA PRO A 333 1.85 -10.83 -27.75
C PRO A 333 0.86 -11.96 -28.06
N ASP A 334 0.20 -11.89 -29.19
CA ASP A 334 -0.73 -12.93 -29.64
C ASP A 334 0.00 -14.29 -29.75
N GLY A 335 -0.66 -15.33 -29.26
CA GLY A 335 -0.11 -16.71 -29.28
C GLY A 335 0.86 -17.02 -28.14
N VAL A 336 1.26 -16.05 -27.30
CA VAL A 336 2.17 -16.26 -26.15
C VAL A 336 1.36 -16.61 -24.90
N ASP A 337 1.75 -17.69 -24.21
CA ASP A 337 1.19 -18.04 -22.90
C ASP A 337 1.85 -17.17 -21.79
N ALA A 338 1.11 -16.15 -21.35
CA ALA A 338 1.54 -15.22 -20.30
C ALA A 338 2.01 -15.91 -19.02
N LYS A 339 1.37 -17.03 -18.64
CA LYS A 339 1.70 -17.78 -17.42
C LYS A 339 2.97 -18.63 -17.60
N ALA A 340 3.15 -19.20 -18.77
CA ALA A 340 4.36 -19.96 -19.10
C ALA A 340 5.60 -19.07 -19.05
N VAL A 341 5.55 -17.88 -19.67
CA VAL A 341 6.64 -16.89 -19.62
C VAL A 341 6.95 -16.48 -18.18
N GLY A 342 5.96 -16.12 -17.38
CA GLY A 342 6.19 -15.75 -15.99
C GLY A 342 6.79 -16.90 -15.16
N ARG A 343 6.37 -18.13 -15.41
CA ARG A 343 6.92 -19.32 -14.74
C ARG A 343 8.38 -19.53 -15.14
N GLN A 344 8.70 -19.45 -16.43
CA GLN A 344 10.06 -19.64 -16.94
C GLN A 344 11.01 -18.55 -16.41
N LEU A 345 10.60 -17.28 -16.37
CA LEU A 345 11.38 -16.22 -15.72
C LEU A 345 11.68 -16.57 -14.25
N LEU A 346 10.70 -17.10 -13.52
CA LEU A 346 10.87 -17.45 -12.12
C LEU A 346 11.78 -18.67 -11.92
N THR A 347 11.63 -19.74 -12.72
CA THR A 347 12.36 -20.99 -12.54
C THR A 347 13.78 -20.92 -13.07
N ASP A 348 14.00 -20.32 -14.25
CA ASP A 348 15.26 -20.37 -14.97
C ASP A 348 16.14 -19.14 -14.71
N HIS A 349 15.49 -17.98 -14.43
CA HIS A 349 16.18 -16.70 -14.20
C HIS A 349 16.02 -16.15 -12.79
N HIS A 350 15.23 -16.78 -11.92
CA HIS A 350 14.92 -16.30 -10.56
C HIS A 350 14.26 -14.92 -10.51
N ILE A 351 13.59 -14.52 -11.59
CA ILE A 351 12.89 -13.22 -11.72
C ILE A 351 11.39 -13.43 -11.57
N GLU A 352 10.76 -12.70 -10.65
CA GLU A 352 9.32 -12.69 -10.49
C GLU A 352 8.71 -11.44 -11.15
N ILE A 353 7.78 -11.64 -12.11
CA ILE A 353 6.91 -10.59 -12.64
C ILE A 353 5.45 -10.93 -12.35
N GLY A 354 4.56 -9.94 -12.39
CA GLY A 354 3.13 -10.18 -12.16
C GLY A 354 2.35 -10.43 -13.44
N GLY A 355 1.33 -11.27 -13.37
CA GLY A 355 0.30 -11.34 -14.41
C GLY A 355 -0.76 -10.23 -14.24
N GLY A 356 -1.59 -10.02 -15.27
CA GLY A 356 -2.75 -9.14 -15.21
C GLY A 356 -3.78 -9.59 -14.16
N LEU A 357 -4.60 -8.64 -13.70
CA LEU A 357 -5.74 -8.87 -12.80
C LEU A 357 -7.06 -8.56 -13.52
N GLY A 358 -8.17 -9.12 -13.03
CA GLY A 358 -9.49 -8.85 -13.54
C GLY A 358 -9.57 -9.01 -15.07
N GLU A 359 -10.04 -7.99 -15.77
CA GLU A 359 -10.19 -8.00 -17.25
C GLU A 359 -8.86 -8.03 -18.02
N LEU A 360 -7.73 -7.70 -17.37
CA LEU A 360 -6.39 -7.81 -17.94
C LEU A 360 -5.72 -9.18 -17.67
N ALA A 361 -6.39 -10.11 -16.99
CA ALA A 361 -5.84 -11.43 -16.71
C ALA A 361 -5.47 -12.19 -17.99
N GLY A 362 -4.22 -12.65 -18.07
CA GLY A 362 -3.67 -13.33 -19.25
C GLY A 362 -3.34 -12.43 -20.44
N ARG A 363 -3.69 -11.13 -20.38
CA ARG A 363 -3.53 -10.17 -21.48
C ARG A 363 -2.33 -9.25 -21.32
N VAL A 364 -1.83 -9.12 -20.06
CA VAL A 364 -0.68 -8.28 -19.74
C VAL A 364 0.22 -8.95 -18.71
N TRP A 365 1.49 -8.57 -18.74
CA TRP A 365 2.42 -8.69 -17.59
C TRP A 365 2.52 -7.36 -16.88
N ARG A 366 2.82 -7.41 -15.57
CA ARG A 366 3.09 -6.24 -14.76
C ARG A 366 4.51 -6.29 -14.23
N ILE A 367 5.31 -5.31 -14.61
CA ILE A 367 6.72 -5.17 -14.24
C ILE A 367 6.86 -4.00 -13.29
N GLY A 368 7.34 -4.26 -12.09
CA GLY A 368 7.52 -3.27 -11.02
C GLY A 368 8.99 -2.88 -10.87
N LEU A 369 9.26 -1.57 -10.97
CA LEU A 369 10.56 -0.96 -10.68
C LEU A 369 10.39 -0.05 -9.46
N MET A 370 10.31 -0.66 -8.27
CA MET A 370 9.91 0.03 -7.04
C MET A 370 11.08 0.17 -6.06
N GLY A 371 11.32 1.40 -5.60
CA GLY A 371 12.27 1.68 -4.54
C GLY A 371 13.70 1.22 -4.88
N HIS A 372 14.21 0.25 -4.13
CA HIS A 372 15.55 -0.32 -4.34
C HIS A 372 15.69 -1.02 -5.71
N ASN A 373 14.60 -1.60 -6.23
CA ASN A 373 14.62 -2.28 -7.53
C ASN A 373 14.52 -1.34 -8.74
N SER A 374 14.42 -0.03 -8.53
CA SER A 374 14.53 0.95 -9.62
C SER A 374 16.00 1.19 -9.96
N ASP A 375 16.59 0.24 -10.70
CA ASP A 375 18.01 0.21 -11.08
C ASP A 375 18.13 -0.26 -12.56
N PRO A 376 18.80 0.48 -13.44
CA PRO A 376 19.00 0.11 -14.84
C PRO A 376 19.64 -1.28 -15.02
N ARG A 377 20.54 -1.71 -14.13
CA ARG A 377 21.17 -3.04 -14.18
C ARG A 377 20.15 -4.17 -14.02
N LEU A 378 19.12 -3.96 -13.20
CA LEU A 378 18.03 -4.92 -13.03
C LEU A 378 17.09 -4.93 -14.25
N VAL A 379 16.93 -3.79 -14.93
CA VAL A 379 16.24 -3.72 -16.22
C VAL A 379 16.98 -4.53 -17.29
N ASP A 380 18.31 -4.37 -17.41
CA ASP A 380 19.13 -5.17 -18.34
C ASP A 380 18.98 -6.67 -18.09
N THR A 381 19.01 -7.07 -16.81
CA THR A 381 18.82 -8.47 -16.41
C THR A 381 17.45 -8.99 -16.85
N LEU A 382 16.38 -8.21 -16.64
CA LEU A 382 15.03 -8.58 -17.05
C LEU A 382 14.88 -8.65 -18.57
N LEU A 383 15.37 -7.65 -19.31
CA LEU A 383 15.26 -7.61 -20.78
C LEU A 383 16.02 -8.78 -21.42
N HIS A 384 17.21 -9.11 -20.89
CA HIS A 384 17.96 -10.29 -21.34
C HIS A 384 17.18 -11.59 -21.12
N ALA A 385 16.60 -11.77 -19.93
CA ALA A 385 15.79 -12.94 -19.62
C ALA A 385 14.52 -13.01 -20.50
N LEU A 386 13.80 -11.88 -20.68
CA LEU A 386 12.63 -11.80 -21.55
C LEU A 386 12.95 -12.20 -22.99
N LYS A 387 14.09 -11.74 -23.52
CA LYS A 387 14.55 -12.10 -24.87
C LYS A 387 14.74 -13.62 -25.02
N GLN A 388 15.31 -14.30 -24.00
CA GLN A 388 15.53 -15.75 -24.03
C GLN A 388 14.23 -16.56 -23.93
N VAL A 389 13.26 -16.05 -23.14
CA VAL A 389 12.01 -16.78 -22.88
C VAL A 389 10.98 -16.59 -24.03
N LEU A 390 11.13 -15.51 -24.83
CA LEU A 390 10.21 -15.19 -25.95
C LEU A 390 10.72 -15.71 -27.31
N THR A 391 11.97 -16.17 -27.40
CA THR A 391 12.54 -16.81 -28.61
C THR A 391 12.35 -18.32 -28.55
#